data_5730ed90db45bc80b2661c570f9305e7
#
_entry.id   5730ed90db45bc80b2661c570f9305e7
#
_cell.length_a   1.000
_cell.length_b   1.000
_cell.length_c   1.000
_cell.angle_alpha   90.00
_cell.angle_beta   90.00
_cell.angle_gamma   90.00
#
_symmetry.space_group_name_H-M   'P 1'
#
loop_
_entity.id
_entity.type
_entity.pdbx_description
1 polymer ?
#
loop_
_entity_poly.entity_id
_entity_poly.type
_entity_poly.pdbx_seq_one_letter_code
_entity_poly.pdbx_strand_id
1 'polypeptide(L)'
;MNNKQKYKILLNISFVSAISFLLLSFLAMFFYSGGSMINNPKNPLYDESILYYSHIYNFFSDLGLYTSWSEKPNSVSLILFSYALFFAALELLVFYWGFHYILKKDDKLINISMLGFCLALISAVGFIMVGLFPSDTMFHMHMFAVYLAFISFLLVMLIYAYAIFKSSYISNYLALSYFFLFCLVGYYVYILIFGPRLPTIPYTDSDFSNQIPSSSSLLFHVVSQKLVIYGIIFSTLWQLVELRKKKYIDL
;
A
#
# COMPACT_ATOMS: atom_id res chain seq x y z
N MET A 1 12.08 27.04 15.96
CA MET A 1 10.97 26.10 16.15
C MET A 1 11.39 25.06 17.16
N ASN A 2 10.64 24.90 18.26
CA ASN A 2 10.96 23.93 19.29
C ASN A 2 10.63 22.49 18.83
N ASN A 3 11.14 21.49 19.58
CA ASN A 3 10.99 20.08 19.24
C ASN A 3 9.50 19.64 19.17
N LYS A 4 8.69 20.13 20.10
CA LYS A 4 7.25 19.87 20.17
C LYS A 4 6.49 20.38 18.91
N GLN A 5 6.87 21.55 18.42
CA GLN A 5 6.28 22.10 17.19
C GLN A 5 6.67 21.25 15.96
N LYS A 6 7.95 20.84 15.86
CA LYS A 6 8.42 19.95 14.77
C LYS A 6 7.63 18.64 14.75
N TYR A 7 7.48 17.99 15.89
CA TYR A 7 6.73 16.74 15.99
C TYR A 7 5.26 16.88 15.59
N LYS A 8 4.57 17.95 16.04
CA LYS A 8 3.19 18.24 15.63
C LYS A 8 3.06 18.43 14.13
N ILE A 9 4.00 19.13 13.50
CA ILE A 9 4.01 19.34 12.05
C ILE A 9 4.16 17.99 11.33
N LEU A 10 5.08 17.14 11.75
CA LEU A 10 5.25 15.80 11.16
C LEU A 10 3.95 14.99 11.25
N LEU A 11 3.29 14.93 12.40
CA LEU A 11 2.01 14.23 12.55
C LEU A 11 0.89 14.82 11.68
N ASN A 12 0.87 16.15 11.49
CA ASN A 12 -0.13 16.79 10.63
C ASN A 12 0.11 16.48 9.15
N ILE A 13 1.36 16.56 8.69
CA ILE A 13 1.72 16.21 7.31
C ILE A 13 1.38 14.73 7.05
N SER A 14 1.75 13.83 7.96
CA SER A 14 1.44 12.40 7.87
C SER A 14 -0.08 12.15 7.77
N PHE A 15 -0.87 12.83 8.61
CA PHE A 15 -2.33 12.70 8.56
C PHE A 15 -2.93 13.21 7.26
N VAL A 16 -2.50 14.39 6.79
CA VAL A 16 -2.97 14.94 5.52
C VAL A 16 -2.58 14.01 4.36
N SER A 17 -1.36 13.47 4.37
CA SER A 17 -0.90 12.51 3.36
C SER A 17 -1.73 11.23 3.35
N ALA A 18 -2.04 10.65 4.52
CA ALA A 18 -2.88 9.46 4.63
C ALA A 18 -4.31 9.71 4.09
N ILE A 19 -4.90 10.86 4.41
CA ILE A 19 -6.22 11.25 3.89
C ILE A 19 -6.15 11.51 2.38
N SER A 20 -5.09 12.15 1.88
CA SER A 20 -4.91 12.39 0.44
C SER A 20 -4.79 11.08 -0.33
N PHE A 21 -4.01 10.11 0.18
CA PHE A 21 -3.94 8.76 -0.39
C PHE A 21 -5.34 8.13 -0.51
N LEU A 22 -6.12 8.18 0.56
CA LEU A 22 -7.47 7.61 0.59
C LEU A 22 -8.40 8.27 -0.44
N LEU A 23 -8.48 9.60 -0.41
CA LEU A 23 -9.36 10.37 -1.30
C LEU A 23 -8.98 10.20 -2.78
N LEU A 24 -7.69 10.28 -3.11
CA LEU A 24 -7.22 10.11 -4.49
C LEU A 24 -7.45 8.67 -4.98
N SER A 25 -7.31 7.67 -4.12
CA SER A 25 -7.64 6.28 -4.47
C SER A 25 -9.12 6.09 -4.78
N PHE A 26 -10.01 6.68 -3.99
CA PHE A 26 -11.45 6.63 -4.26
C PHE A 26 -11.81 7.39 -5.55
N LEU A 27 -11.19 8.54 -5.79
CA LEU A 27 -11.37 9.26 -7.06
C LEU A 27 -10.87 8.44 -8.24
N ALA A 28 -9.73 7.76 -8.12
CA ALA A 28 -9.21 6.87 -9.16
C ALA A 28 -10.20 5.73 -9.46
N MET A 29 -10.83 5.13 -8.43
CA MET A 29 -11.88 4.11 -8.62
C MET A 29 -13.09 4.66 -9.38
N PHE A 30 -13.49 5.90 -9.08
CA PHE A 30 -14.61 6.56 -9.75
C PHE A 30 -14.33 6.81 -11.25
N PHE A 31 -13.08 7.17 -11.58
CA PHE A 31 -12.66 7.45 -12.97
C PHE A 31 -12.08 6.24 -13.69
N TYR A 32 -12.12 5.06 -13.10
CA TYR A 32 -11.63 3.85 -13.74
C TYR A 32 -12.50 3.47 -14.96
N SER A 33 -11.85 3.18 -16.09
CA SER A 33 -12.52 3.00 -17.40
C SER A 33 -13.17 1.62 -17.61
N GLY A 34 -13.24 0.80 -16.56
CA GLY A 34 -14.03 -0.44 -16.54
C GLY A 34 -13.26 -1.71 -16.88
N GLY A 35 -13.98 -2.84 -16.76
CA GLY A 35 -13.45 -4.18 -16.98
C GLY A 35 -12.62 -4.74 -15.80
N SER A 36 -12.27 -6.02 -15.91
CA SER A 36 -11.41 -6.76 -14.99
C SER A 36 -10.71 -7.90 -15.72
N MET A 37 -9.79 -8.61 -15.08
CA MET A 37 -9.13 -9.78 -15.70
C MET A 37 -10.12 -10.83 -16.20
N ILE A 38 -11.29 -10.97 -15.59
CA ILE A 38 -12.36 -11.90 -16.03
C ILE A 38 -13.44 -11.22 -16.86
N ASN A 39 -13.51 -9.90 -16.89
CA ASN A 39 -14.46 -9.15 -17.71
C ASN A 39 -13.71 -8.19 -18.64
N ASN A 40 -13.25 -8.71 -19.75
CA ASN A 40 -12.50 -7.99 -20.78
C ASN A 40 -12.92 -8.48 -22.18
N PRO A 41 -12.72 -7.70 -23.26
CA PRO A 41 -13.19 -8.02 -24.62
C PRO A 41 -12.69 -9.35 -25.18
N LYS A 42 -11.61 -9.90 -24.64
CA LYS A 42 -11.08 -11.20 -25.07
C LYS A 42 -11.82 -12.38 -24.41
N ASN A 43 -12.65 -12.14 -23.41
CA ASN A 43 -13.46 -13.18 -22.78
C ASN A 43 -14.79 -13.32 -23.56
N PRO A 44 -15.20 -14.53 -24.00
CA PRO A 44 -16.50 -14.76 -24.65
C PRO A 44 -17.70 -14.33 -23.80
N LEU A 45 -17.54 -14.25 -22.48
CA LEU A 45 -18.58 -13.82 -21.53
C LEU A 45 -18.45 -12.33 -21.14
N TYR A 46 -17.72 -11.54 -21.95
CA TYR A 46 -17.53 -10.13 -21.70
C TYR A 46 -18.85 -9.35 -21.71
N ASP A 47 -19.05 -8.59 -20.64
CA ASP A 47 -20.15 -7.64 -20.50
C ASP A 47 -19.60 -6.22 -20.63
N GLU A 48 -19.84 -5.59 -21.78
CA GLU A 48 -19.38 -4.22 -22.06
C GLU A 48 -20.09 -3.13 -21.26
N SER A 49 -21.21 -3.46 -20.58
CA SER A 49 -21.94 -2.52 -19.72
C SER A 49 -21.22 -2.27 -18.39
N ILE A 50 -20.26 -3.11 -18.02
CA ILE A 50 -19.47 -2.95 -16.78
C ILE A 50 -18.34 -1.93 -16.99
N LEU A 51 -18.66 -0.66 -16.83
CA LEU A 51 -17.76 0.47 -17.04
C LEU A 51 -17.26 1.08 -15.72
N TYR A 52 -17.16 0.29 -14.65
CA TYR A 52 -16.76 0.75 -13.34
C TYR A 52 -15.72 -0.18 -12.69
N TYR A 53 -15.04 0.33 -11.67
CA TYR A 53 -14.12 -0.44 -10.86
C TYR A 53 -14.87 -1.44 -9.97
N SER A 54 -14.54 -2.70 -10.08
CA SER A 54 -15.09 -3.76 -9.23
C SER A 54 -14.19 -3.99 -8.01
N HIS A 55 -14.72 -3.75 -6.80
CA HIS A 55 -13.98 -4.05 -5.56
C HIS A 55 -13.65 -5.54 -5.38
N ILE A 56 -14.34 -6.41 -6.10
CA ILE A 56 -14.20 -7.87 -5.97
C ILE A 56 -13.25 -8.43 -7.02
N TYR A 57 -13.23 -7.86 -8.24
CA TYR A 57 -12.51 -8.43 -9.37
C TYR A 57 -11.37 -7.56 -9.90
N ASN A 58 -11.23 -6.32 -9.46
CA ASN A 58 -10.09 -5.48 -9.79
C ASN A 58 -9.07 -5.41 -8.66
N PHE A 59 -7.80 -5.58 -9.00
CA PHE A 59 -6.72 -5.22 -8.09
C PHE A 59 -6.75 -3.74 -7.77
N PHE A 60 -6.21 -3.38 -6.62
CA PHE A 60 -6.01 -1.97 -6.29
C PHE A 60 -5.05 -1.31 -7.29
N SER A 61 -4.06 -2.06 -7.77
CA SER A 61 -3.11 -1.62 -8.80
C SER A 61 -3.71 -1.49 -10.20
N ASP A 62 -4.90 -2.06 -10.48
CA ASP A 62 -5.58 -1.86 -11.76
C ASP A 62 -5.93 -0.38 -12.00
N LEU A 63 -6.08 0.40 -10.93
CA LEU A 63 -6.25 1.85 -11.01
C LEU A 63 -5.09 2.53 -11.75
N GLY A 64 -3.89 1.94 -11.66
CA GLY A 64 -2.67 2.39 -12.30
C GLY A 64 -2.38 1.77 -13.68
N LEU A 65 -3.33 1.08 -14.31
CA LEU A 65 -3.19 0.60 -15.68
C LEU A 65 -3.19 1.79 -16.67
N TYR A 66 -2.40 1.71 -17.71
CA TYR A 66 -2.42 2.66 -18.83
C TYR A 66 -3.70 2.49 -19.66
N THR A 67 -4.04 1.22 -19.96
CA THR A 67 -5.28 0.82 -20.62
C THR A 67 -6.08 -0.07 -19.65
N SER A 68 -7.35 0.25 -19.42
CA SER A 68 -8.21 -0.56 -18.54
C SER A 68 -8.50 -1.94 -19.15
N TRP A 69 -9.02 -2.85 -18.34
CA TRP A 69 -9.40 -4.19 -18.82
C TRP A 69 -10.49 -4.19 -19.91
N SER A 70 -11.26 -3.10 -20.04
CA SER A 70 -12.21 -2.89 -21.15
C SER A 70 -11.55 -2.31 -22.41
N GLU A 71 -10.23 -2.33 -22.51
CA GLU A 71 -9.42 -1.79 -23.61
C GLU A 71 -9.62 -0.28 -23.86
N LYS A 72 -10.05 0.47 -22.83
CA LYS A 72 -10.25 1.92 -22.90
C LYS A 72 -9.07 2.66 -22.23
N PRO A 73 -8.71 3.88 -22.71
CA PRO A 73 -7.73 4.71 -22.04
C PRO A 73 -8.10 4.96 -20.57
N ASN A 74 -7.15 4.76 -19.64
CA ASN A 74 -7.38 4.89 -18.19
C ASN A 74 -6.57 6.03 -17.56
N SER A 75 -6.23 7.05 -18.34
CA SER A 75 -5.27 8.10 -17.96
C SER A 75 -5.64 8.85 -16.68
N VAL A 76 -6.92 9.15 -16.46
CA VAL A 76 -7.37 9.90 -15.27
C VAL A 76 -7.17 9.07 -14.01
N SER A 77 -7.61 7.81 -14.02
CA SER A 77 -7.42 6.88 -12.89
C SER A 77 -5.93 6.65 -12.62
N LEU A 78 -5.12 6.40 -13.66
CA LEU A 78 -3.67 6.23 -13.57
C LEU A 78 -3.00 7.42 -12.86
N ILE A 79 -3.30 8.65 -13.29
CA ILE A 79 -2.70 9.86 -12.69
C ILE A 79 -3.11 10.00 -11.23
N LEU A 80 -4.40 9.84 -10.92
CA LEU A 80 -4.91 9.93 -9.55
C LEU A 80 -4.30 8.86 -8.65
N PHE A 81 -4.17 7.65 -9.14
CA PHE A 81 -3.55 6.54 -8.41
C PHE A 81 -2.05 6.77 -8.17
N SER A 82 -1.32 7.28 -9.17
CA SER A 82 0.11 7.60 -9.03
C SER A 82 0.32 8.69 -7.96
N TYR A 83 -0.51 9.72 -7.92
CA TYR A 83 -0.48 10.72 -6.85
C TYR A 83 -0.91 10.13 -5.51
N ALA A 84 -1.87 9.22 -5.48
CA ALA A 84 -2.23 8.52 -4.25
C ALA A 84 -1.02 7.78 -3.66
N LEU A 85 -0.29 7.02 -4.46
CA LEU A 85 0.90 6.30 -4.01
C LEU A 85 2.06 7.23 -3.62
N PHE A 86 2.20 8.39 -4.28
CA PHE A 86 3.12 9.43 -3.82
C PHE A 86 2.78 9.91 -2.40
N PHE A 87 1.50 10.15 -2.10
CA PHE A 87 1.08 10.54 -0.74
C PHE A 87 1.22 9.40 0.27
N ALA A 88 1.02 8.14 -0.13
CA ALA A 88 1.32 6.99 0.74
C ALA A 88 2.82 6.91 1.08
N ALA A 89 3.69 7.14 0.10
CA ALA A 89 5.13 7.18 0.31
C ALA A 89 5.55 8.36 1.22
N LEU A 90 4.98 9.53 1.00
CA LEU A 90 5.23 10.72 1.84
C LEU A 90 4.75 10.48 3.28
N GLU A 91 3.59 9.85 3.45
CA GLU A 91 3.06 9.45 4.75
C GLU A 91 4.05 8.54 5.48
N LEU A 92 4.52 7.46 4.84
CA LEU A 92 5.51 6.55 5.41
C LEU A 92 6.75 7.28 5.90
N LEU A 93 7.35 8.13 5.07
CA LEU A 93 8.59 8.83 5.41
C LEU A 93 8.39 9.78 6.60
N VAL A 94 7.34 10.59 6.55
CA VAL A 94 7.09 11.60 7.59
C VAL A 94 6.68 10.94 8.90
N PHE A 95 5.88 9.88 8.85
CA PHE A 95 5.41 9.14 10.01
C PHE A 95 6.56 8.45 10.74
N TYR A 96 7.40 7.68 10.03
CA TYR A 96 8.50 6.94 10.64
C TYR A 96 9.65 7.86 11.07
N TRP A 97 9.83 9.00 10.41
CA TRP A 97 10.70 10.04 10.92
C TRP A 97 10.19 10.61 12.26
N GLY A 98 8.89 10.83 12.38
CA GLY A 98 8.24 11.24 13.63
C GLY A 98 8.41 10.19 14.74
N PHE A 99 8.30 8.89 14.40
CA PHE A 99 8.57 7.81 15.35
C PHE A 99 10.02 7.76 15.81
N HIS A 100 10.96 7.85 14.87
CA HIS A 100 12.37 7.94 15.19
C HIS A 100 12.65 9.11 16.15
N TYR A 101 11.96 10.23 15.97
CA TYR A 101 12.10 11.40 16.84
C TYR A 101 11.70 11.13 18.29
N ILE A 102 10.74 10.27 18.57
CA ILE A 102 10.39 9.82 19.93
C ILE A 102 11.39 8.78 20.42
N LEU A 103 11.65 7.76 19.63
CA LEU A 103 12.44 6.59 20.04
C LEU A 103 13.93 6.92 20.27
N LYS A 104 14.47 7.94 19.60
CA LYS A 104 15.86 8.38 19.82
C LYS A 104 16.14 8.94 21.25
N LYS A 105 15.11 9.14 22.06
CA LYS A 105 15.27 9.50 23.48
C LYS A 105 15.75 8.33 24.34
N ASP A 106 15.62 7.11 23.82
CA ASP A 106 16.20 5.91 24.40
C ASP A 106 17.43 5.52 23.56
N ASP A 107 18.63 5.71 24.15
CA ASP A 107 19.90 5.42 23.46
C ASP A 107 19.98 3.99 22.92
N LYS A 108 19.28 3.04 23.56
CA LYS A 108 19.23 1.64 23.12
C LYS A 108 18.40 1.44 21.86
N LEU A 109 17.48 2.36 21.57
CA LEU A 109 16.54 2.25 20.45
C LEU A 109 16.88 3.14 19.26
N ILE A 110 17.85 4.05 19.39
CA ILE A 110 18.21 4.99 18.32
C ILE A 110 18.61 4.28 17.02
N ASN A 111 19.47 3.27 17.08
CA ASN A 111 19.94 2.53 15.91
C ASN A 111 18.82 1.67 15.31
N ILE A 112 17.99 1.05 16.17
CA ILE A 112 16.87 0.21 15.74
C ILE A 112 15.81 1.05 15.02
N SER A 113 15.47 2.22 15.58
CA SER A 113 14.50 3.12 14.94
C SER A 113 15.03 3.75 13.65
N MET A 114 16.34 4.00 13.55
CA MET A 114 16.98 4.47 12.32
C MET A 114 16.97 3.38 11.24
N LEU A 115 17.27 2.13 11.60
CA LEU A 115 17.16 0.99 10.68
C LEU A 115 15.72 0.86 10.15
N GLY A 116 14.71 0.96 11.03
CA GLY A 116 13.30 0.97 10.64
C GLY A 116 12.95 2.11 9.69
N PHE A 117 13.48 3.31 9.91
CA PHE A 117 13.30 4.45 9.00
C PHE A 117 13.96 4.22 7.63
N CYS A 118 15.18 3.67 7.58
CA CYS A 118 15.84 3.34 6.31
C CYS A 118 15.03 2.32 5.50
N LEU A 119 14.44 1.30 6.15
CA LEU A 119 13.55 0.34 5.50
C LEU A 119 12.24 1.00 5.04
N ALA A 120 11.69 1.94 5.80
CA ALA A 120 10.52 2.72 5.39
C ALA A 120 10.82 3.57 4.15
N LEU A 121 12.04 4.12 4.02
CA LEU A 121 12.49 4.82 2.82
C LEU A 121 12.50 3.89 1.60
N ILE A 122 13.03 2.66 1.74
CA ILE A 122 13.04 1.67 0.66
C ILE A 122 11.61 1.30 0.27
N SER A 123 10.72 1.07 1.25
CA SER A 123 9.30 0.80 1.00
C SER A 123 8.60 1.95 0.28
N ALA A 124 8.86 3.20 0.69
CA ALA A 124 8.30 4.40 0.06
C ALA A 124 8.73 4.51 -1.42
N VAL A 125 10.00 4.25 -1.72
CA VAL A 125 10.49 4.18 -3.12
C VAL A 125 9.72 3.09 -3.88
N GLY A 126 9.52 1.92 -3.30
CA GLY A 126 8.71 0.84 -3.89
C GLY A 126 7.29 1.30 -4.24
N PHE A 127 6.59 1.97 -3.32
CA PHE A 127 5.23 2.49 -3.60
C PHE A 127 5.20 3.55 -4.71
N ILE A 128 6.18 4.45 -4.76
CA ILE A 128 6.30 5.41 -5.87
C ILE A 128 6.50 4.67 -7.19
N MET A 129 7.38 3.66 -7.22
CA MET A 129 7.63 2.86 -8.42
C MET A 129 6.38 2.09 -8.89
N VAL A 130 5.55 1.57 -7.97
CA VAL A 130 4.25 0.94 -8.34
C VAL A 130 3.36 1.93 -9.10
N GLY A 131 3.33 3.20 -8.69
CA GLY A 131 2.57 4.24 -9.38
C GLY A 131 3.17 4.69 -10.71
N LEU A 132 4.48 4.52 -10.91
CA LEU A 132 5.18 4.94 -12.13
C LEU A 132 5.27 3.83 -13.19
N PHE A 133 5.13 2.57 -12.79
CA PHE A 133 5.24 1.42 -13.69
C PHE A 133 3.90 0.70 -13.82
N PRO A 134 3.04 1.08 -14.80
CA PRO A 134 1.79 0.39 -15.05
C PRO A 134 2.01 -1.10 -15.35
N SER A 135 1.18 -1.97 -14.76
CA SER A 135 1.38 -3.43 -14.88
C SER A 135 1.04 -3.98 -16.27
N ASP A 136 0.23 -3.27 -17.05
CA ASP A 136 -0.10 -3.65 -18.42
C ASP A 136 1.02 -3.35 -19.44
N THR A 137 1.91 -2.39 -19.13
CA THR A 137 3.01 -2.00 -20.02
C THR A 137 4.38 -2.37 -19.47
N MET A 138 4.55 -2.41 -18.14
CA MET A 138 5.85 -2.60 -17.46
C MET A 138 5.74 -3.67 -16.34
N PHE A 139 5.14 -4.82 -16.63
CA PHE A 139 4.78 -5.84 -15.62
C PHE A 139 5.92 -6.24 -14.69
N HIS A 140 7.11 -6.56 -15.24
CA HIS A 140 8.25 -6.99 -14.41
C HIS A 140 8.74 -5.90 -13.45
N MET A 141 8.77 -4.65 -13.92
CA MET A 141 9.15 -3.51 -13.08
C MET A 141 8.08 -3.22 -12.02
N HIS A 142 6.80 -3.35 -12.39
CA HIS A 142 5.68 -3.25 -11.46
C HIS A 142 5.79 -4.30 -10.35
N MET A 143 5.98 -5.57 -10.69
CA MET A 143 6.11 -6.64 -9.70
C MET A 143 7.34 -6.48 -8.82
N PHE A 144 8.48 -6.07 -9.38
CA PHE A 144 9.66 -5.73 -8.59
C PHE A 144 9.34 -4.62 -7.58
N ALA A 145 8.65 -3.56 -7.99
CA ALA A 145 8.24 -2.46 -7.14
C ALA A 145 7.28 -2.93 -6.01
N VAL A 146 6.33 -3.81 -6.33
CA VAL A 146 5.41 -4.41 -5.35
C VAL A 146 6.19 -5.22 -4.30
N TYR A 147 7.11 -6.09 -4.73
CA TYR A 147 7.95 -6.84 -3.78
C TYR A 147 8.81 -5.92 -2.93
N LEU A 148 9.44 -4.93 -3.54
CA LEU A 148 10.26 -3.94 -2.83
C LEU A 148 9.43 -3.20 -1.76
N ALA A 149 8.22 -2.74 -2.12
CA ALA A 149 7.34 -2.02 -1.21
C ALA A 149 6.91 -2.91 -0.02
N PHE A 150 6.31 -4.06 -0.29
CA PHE A 150 5.68 -4.86 0.77
C PHE A 150 6.66 -5.67 1.62
N ILE A 151 7.77 -6.18 1.05
CA ILE A 151 8.79 -6.89 1.85
C ILE A 151 9.51 -5.91 2.78
N SER A 152 9.90 -4.74 2.28
CA SER A 152 10.52 -3.72 3.13
C SER A 152 9.56 -3.25 4.21
N PHE A 153 8.27 -3.06 3.87
CA PHE A 153 7.24 -2.65 4.84
C PHE A 153 7.00 -3.72 5.91
N LEU A 154 7.03 -5.00 5.54
CA LEU A 154 6.95 -6.12 6.50
C LEU A 154 8.07 -6.03 7.55
N LEU A 155 9.30 -5.76 7.12
CA LEU A 155 10.43 -5.59 8.03
C LEU A 155 10.28 -4.32 8.89
N VAL A 156 9.74 -3.23 8.35
CA VAL A 156 9.41 -2.02 9.12
C VAL A 156 8.45 -2.37 10.26
N MET A 157 7.37 -3.13 9.98
CA MET A 157 6.40 -3.53 11.00
C MET A 157 7.06 -4.33 12.13
N LEU A 158 7.92 -5.28 11.79
CA LEU A 158 8.63 -6.11 12.77
C LEU A 158 9.55 -5.25 13.66
N ILE A 159 10.34 -4.38 13.05
CA ILE A 159 11.31 -3.52 13.78
C ILE A 159 10.58 -2.56 14.72
N TYR A 160 9.51 -1.91 14.24
CA TYR A 160 8.78 -0.98 15.10
C TYR A 160 7.93 -1.69 16.15
N ALA A 161 7.37 -2.87 15.89
CA ALA A 161 6.75 -3.69 16.93
C ALA A 161 7.74 -3.95 18.08
N TYR A 162 8.95 -4.39 17.75
CA TYR A 162 10.02 -4.62 18.74
C TYR A 162 10.44 -3.34 19.45
N ALA A 163 10.73 -2.26 18.70
CA ALA A 163 11.20 -1.01 19.27
C ALA A 163 10.17 -0.38 20.22
N ILE A 164 8.89 -0.41 19.85
CA ILE A 164 7.80 0.11 20.69
C ILE A 164 7.63 -0.76 21.96
N PHE A 165 7.67 -2.09 21.82
CA PHE A 165 7.57 -3.01 22.95
C PHE A 165 8.70 -2.79 23.97
N LYS A 166 9.90 -2.42 23.52
CA LYS A 166 11.06 -2.12 24.40
C LYS A 166 11.07 -0.69 24.92
N SER A 167 10.30 0.21 24.32
CA SER A 167 10.30 1.63 24.68
C SER A 167 9.53 1.88 25.98
N SER A 168 10.09 2.66 26.89
CA SER A 168 9.39 3.18 28.07
C SER A 168 8.49 4.39 27.77
N TYR A 169 8.60 4.97 26.57
CA TYR A 169 7.89 6.20 26.19
C TYR A 169 6.58 5.94 25.43
N ILE A 170 6.44 4.77 24.80
CA ILE A 170 5.32 4.44 23.92
C ILE A 170 4.51 3.28 24.51
N SER A 171 3.18 3.38 24.40
CA SER A 171 2.27 2.35 24.91
C SER A 171 2.42 1.03 24.16
N ASN A 172 2.48 -0.08 24.86
CA ASN A 172 2.52 -1.44 24.26
C ASN A 172 1.31 -1.79 23.41
N TYR A 173 0.18 -1.08 23.55
CA TYR A 173 -0.95 -1.22 22.62
C TYR A 173 -0.58 -0.87 21.18
N LEU A 174 0.36 0.08 20.99
CA LEU A 174 0.88 0.38 19.66
C LEU A 174 1.76 -0.76 19.13
N ALA A 175 2.57 -1.41 19.97
CA ALA A 175 3.34 -2.58 19.57
C ALA A 175 2.44 -3.71 19.07
N LEU A 176 1.29 -3.93 19.73
CA LEU A 176 0.31 -4.93 19.29
C LEU A 176 -0.28 -4.60 17.90
N SER A 177 -0.57 -3.32 17.62
CA SER A 177 -1.06 -2.91 16.30
C SER A 177 -0.02 -3.16 15.20
N TYR A 178 1.26 -2.91 15.47
CA TYR A 178 2.35 -3.20 14.54
C TYR A 178 2.53 -4.70 14.32
N PHE A 179 2.39 -5.50 15.37
CA PHE A 179 2.44 -6.96 15.24
C PHE A 179 1.28 -7.50 14.42
N PHE A 180 0.07 -6.97 14.60
CA PHE A 180 -1.08 -7.31 13.76
C PHE A 180 -0.84 -6.96 12.30
N LEU A 181 -0.31 -5.76 12.01
CA LEU A 181 0.07 -5.37 10.65
C LEU A 181 1.18 -6.26 10.08
N PHE A 182 2.16 -6.63 10.89
CA PHE A 182 3.19 -7.59 10.48
C PHE A 182 2.57 -8.91 10.01
N CYS A 183 1.62 -9.46 10.74
CA CYS A 183 0.92 -10.68 10.35
C CYS A 183 0.11 -10.48 9.05
N LEU A 184 -0.59 -9.36 8.92
CA LEU A 184 -1.42 -9.05 7.75
C LEU A 184 -0.60 -8.83 6.48
N VAL A 185 0.47 -8.05 6.57
CA VAL A 185 1.40 -7.81 5.46
C VAL A 185 2.16 -9.09 5.11
N GLY A 186 2.58 -9.86 6.12
CA GLY A 186 3.24 -11.15 5.93
C GLY A 186 2.36 -12.17 5.21
N TYR A 187 1.08 -12.22 5.56
CA TYR A 187 0.09 -13.03 4.84
C TYR A 187 0.00 -12.61 3.36
N TYR A 188 -0.06 -11.31 3.07
CA TYR A 188 -0.11 -10.85 1.68
C TYR A 188 1.18 -11.14 0.92
N VAL A 189 2.35 -10.94 1.52
CA VAL A 189 3.64 -11.31 0.93
C VAL A 189 3.71 -12.82 0.65
N TYR A 190 3.20 -13.65 1.58
CA TYR A 190 3.07 -15.09 1.37
C TYR A 190 2.21 -15.42 0.14
N ILE A 191 1.06 -14.75 -0.01
CA ILE A 191 0.18 -14.95 -1.18
C ILE A 191 0.85 -14.49 -2.48
N LEU A 192 1.58 -13.38 -2.47
CA LEU A 192 2.31 -12.91 -3.65
C LEU A 192 3.35 -13.92 -4.13
N ILE A 193 3.96 -14.68 -3.22
CA ILE A 193 5.05 -15.62 -3.54
C ILE A 193 4.52 -17.04 -3.79
N PHE A 194 3.56 -17.51 -2.98
CA PHE A 194 3.11 -18.89 -2.93
C PHE A 194 1.63 -19.09 -3.26
N GLY A 195 0.89 -18.00 -3.48
CA GLY A 195 -0.54 -18.07 -3.82
C GLY A 195 -0.82 -18.70 -5.17
N PRO A 196 -2.11 -18.91 -5.51
CA PRO A 196 -2.51 -19.44 -6.82
C PRO A 196 -1.92 -18.58 -7.93
N ARG A 197 -1.36 -19.23 -8.95
CA ARG A 197 -0.78 -18.49 -10.08
C ARG A 197 -1.88 -17.79 -10.88
N LEU A 198 -1.68 -16.52 -11.17
CA LEU A 198 -2.49 -15.76 -12.11
C LEU A 198 -1.76 -15.62 -13.45
N PRO A 199 -2.48 -15.52 -14.58
CA PRO A 199 -1.86 -15.24 -15.85
C PRO A 199 -1.02 -13.96 -15.80
N THR A 200 0.12 -13.96 -16.48
CA THR A 200 0.97 -12.77 -16.58
C THR A 200 0.47 -11.83 -17.68
N ILE A 201 0.66 -10.53 -17.49
CA ILE A 201 0.40 -9.50 -18.49
C ILE A 201 1.74 -9.10 -19.13
N PRO A 202 1.84 -8.85 -20.46
CA PRO A 202 0.78 -8.90 -21.46
C PRO A 202 0.43 -10.33 -21.88
N TYR A 203 -0.82 -10.55 -22.23
CA TYR A 203 -1.25 -11.82 -22.81
C TYR A 203 -0.68 -11.96 -24.23
N THR A 204 0.04 -13.04 -24.51
CA THR A 204 0.42 -13.39 -25.88
C THR A 204 -0.77 -14.03 -26.60
N ASP A 205 -0.97 -13.70 -27.86
CA ASP A 205 -2.20 -13.96 -28.64
C ASP A 205 -2.61 -15.44 -28.84
N SER A 206 -1.83 -16.42 -28.39
CA SER A 206 -1.97 -17.79 -28.86
C SER A 206 -2.97 -18.67 -28.10
N ASP A 207 -3.36 -18.36 -26.85
CA ASP A 207 -4.31 -19.23 -26.10
C ASP A 207 -4.99 -18.48 -24.95
N PHE A 208 -5.89 -17.56 -25.28
CA PHE A 208 -6.54 -16.73 -24.28
C PHE A 208 -7.42 -17.52 -23.29
N SER A 209 -8.05 -18.62 -23.74
CA SER A 209 -8.88 -19.46 -22.87
C SER A 209 -8.13 -20.03 -21.67
N ASN A 210 -6.82 -20.27 -21.82
CA ASN A 210 -5.94 -20.76 -20.76
C ASN A 210 -5.34 -19.62 -19.92
N GLN A 211 -5.60 -18.36 -20.28
CA GLN A 211 -5.02 -17.18 -19.65
C GLN A 211 -6.02 -16.43 -18.74
N ILE A 212 -7.31 -16.75 -18.83
CA ILE A 212 -8.31 -16.18 -17.92
C ILE A 212 -8.20 -16.89 -16.57
N PRO A 213 -7.93 -16.15 -15.48
CA PRO A 213 -7.90 -16.77 -14.16
C PRO A 213 -9.27 -17.30 -13.78
N SER A 214 -9.31 -18.36 -12.97
CA SER A 214 -10.56 -18.74 -12.33
C SER A 214 -11.07 -17.58 -11.44
N SER A 215 -12.37 -17.38 -11.39
CA SER A 215 -12.97 -16.34 -10.54
C SER A 215 -12.55 -16.48 -9.08
N SER A 216 -12.40 -17.73 -8.58
CA SER A 216 -11.97 -17.99 -7.21
C SER A 216 -10.50 -17.59 -6.96
N SER A 217 -9.59 -17.89 -7.90
CA SER A 217 -8.16 -17.49 -7.77
C SER A 217 -8.00 -15.97 -7.82
N LEU A 218 -8.71 -15.31 -8.76
CA LEU A 218 -8.68 -13.85 -8.85
C LEU A 218 -9.26 -13.21 -7.59
N LEU A 219 -10.42 -13.67 -7.13
CA LEU A 219 -11.06 -13.19 -5.91
C LEU A 219 -10.12 -13.30 -4.70
N PHE A 220 -9.44 -14.44 -4.55
CA PHE A 220 -8.50 -14.68 -3.46
C PHE A 220 -7.38 -13.64 -3.43
N HIS A 221 -6.73 -13.36 -4.56
CA HIS A 221 -5.68 -12.36 -4.66
C HIS A 221 -6.17 -10.93 -4.44
N VAL A 222 -7.28 -10.57 -5.09
CA VAL A 222 -7.87 -9.23 -5.02
C VAL A 222 -8.33 -8.90 -3.61
N VAL A 223 -9.03 -9.81 -2.94
CA VAL A 223 -9.48 -9.61 -1.55
C VAL A 223 -8.29 -9.53 -0.60
N SER A 224 -7.29 -10.41 -0.78
CA SER A 224 -6.08 -10.37 0.06
C SER A 224 -5.32 -9.05 -0.07
N GLN A 225 -5.17 -8.52 -1.29
CA GLN A 225 -4.56 -7.21 -1.51
C GLN A 225 -5.34 -6.10 -0.82
N LYS A 226 -6.67 -6.09 -0.94
CA LYS A 226 -7.50 -5.06 -0.31
C LYS A 226 -7.50 -5.13 1.20
N LEU A 227 -7.52 -6.32 1.76
CA LEU A 227 -7.42 -6.51 3.21
C LEU A 227 -6.15 -5.87 3.76
N VAL A 228 -5.00 -6.08 3.13
CA VAL A 228 -3.74 -5.49 3.59
C VAL A 228 -3.75 -3.98 3.41
N ILE A 229 -4.22 -3.45 2.28
CA ILE A 229 -4.23 -2.00 2.01
C ILE A 229 -5.16 -1.29 3.00
N TYR A 230 -6.39 -1.75 3.18
CA TYR A 230 -7.33 -1.15 4.15
C TYR A 230 -6.87 -1.36 5.59
N GLY A 231 -6.24 -2.48 5.90
CA GLY A 231 -5.64 -2.73 7.21
C GLY A 231 -4.51 -1.75 7.52
N ILE A 232 -3.64 -1.45 6.55
CA ILE A 232 -2.59 -0.44 6.68
C ILE A 232 -3.21 0.95 6.92
N ILE A 233 -4.17 1.36 6.10
CA ILE A 233 -4.83 2.67 6.21
C ILE A 233 -5.47 2.82 7.60
N PHE A 234 -6.28 1.85 8.01
CA PHE A 234 -6.98 1.89 9.30
C PHE A 234 -5.98 1.97 10.47
N SER A 235 -4.96 1.12 10.45
CA SER A 235 -3.96 1.08 11.50
C SER A 235 -3.13 2.37 11.57
N THR A 236 -2.74 2.91 10.42
CA THR A 236 -2.00 4.18 10.35
C THR A 236 -2.82 5.35 10.91
N LEU A 237 -4.08 5.47 10.51
CA LEU A 237 -4.97 6.52 11.02
C LEU A 237 -5.18 6.39 12.54
N TRP A 238 -5.36 5.16 13.04
CA TRP A 238 -5.47 4.91 14.48
C TRP A 238 -4.19 5.29 15.22
N GLN A 239 -3.02 4.90 14.70
CA GLN A 239 -1.72 5.24 15.29
C GLN A 239 -1.50 6.76 15.31
N LEU A 240 -1.87 7.46 14.24
CA LEU A 240 -1.79 8.92 14.15
C LEU A 240 -2.68 9.61 15.20
N VAL A 241 -3.89 9.10 15.42
CA VAL A 241 -4.79 9.61 16.46
C VAL A 241 -4.18 9.37 17.86
N GLU A 242 -3.64 8.18 18.11
CA GLU A 242 -3.00 7.85 19.39
C GLU A 242 -1.78 8.75 19.67
N LEU A 243 -0.89 8.93 18.69
CA LEU A 243 0.32 9.72 18.82
C LEU A 243 0.07 11.23 18.98
N ARG A 244 -1.13 11.71 18.63
CA ARG A 244 -1.55 13.08 18.87
C ARG A 244 -1.97 13.38 20.33
N LYS A 245 -2.09 12.35 21.15
CA LYS A 245 -2.41 12.55 22.57
C LYS A 245 -1.32 13.37 23.25
N LYS A 246 -1.73 14.23 24.20
CA LYS A 246 -0.84 15.18 24.92
C LYS A 246 0.41 14.50 25.49
N LYS A 247 0.27 13.28 26.02
CA LYS A 247 1.37 12.51 26.62
C LYS A 247 2.56 12.27 25.66
N TYR A 248 2.34 12.18 24.33
CA TYR A 248 3.39 12.00 23.35
C TYR A 248 3.92 13.33 22.78
N ILE A 249 3.09 14.36 22.81
CA ILE A 249 3.43 15.69 22.33
C ILE A 249 4.33 16.41 23.37
N ASP A 250 4.14 16.12 24.63
CA ASP A 250 4.88 16.74 25.74
C ASP A 250 6.20 16.01 26.06
N LEU A 251 6.43 14.87 25.41
CA LEU A 251 7.74 14.22 25.40
C LEU A 251 8.75 15.05 24.62
#